data_8ea94fd30fcbdefaefe14d4400a4579d
#
_entry.id   8ea94fd30fcbdefaefe14d4400a4579d
#
_cell.length_a   1.000
_cell.length_b   1.000
_cell.length_c   1.000
_cell.angle_alpha   90.00
_cell.angle_beta   90.00
_cell.angle_gamma   90.00
#
_symmetry.space_group_name_H-M   'P 1'
#
loop_
_entity.id
_entity.type
_entity.pdbx_description
1 polymer ?
#
loop_
_entity_poly.entity_id
_entity_poly.type
_entity_poly.pdbx_seq_one_letter_code
_entity_poly.pdbx_strand_id
1 'polypeptide(L)'
;MTHINSKNLSPYLAMVPQFKMANNTQLHKKLAQITANDGEGLMLHLGKSFYTAGRTINIMKLKISEDAEAKVIAHFSGKGKYENMLGSIKVIASDGVTFKIGSGFTDKDRRNPPPLGSIITFKYNGKTQDGVPRFARYFRERL
;
A
#
# COMPACT_ATOMS: atom_id res chain seq x y z
N MET A 1 -16.68 -24.64 14.88
CA MET A 1 -16.61 -23.17 15.06
C MET A 1 -17.17 -22.84 16.42
N THR A 2 -16.33 -22.42 17.35
CA THR A 2 -16.78 -22.01 18.69
C THR A 2 -17.48 -20.67 18.53
N HIS A 3 -18.79 -20.63 18.71
CA HIS A 3 -19.57 -19.39 18.76
C HIS A 3 -19.17 -18.64 20.03
N ILE A 4 -18.42 -17.55 19.89
CA ILE A 4 -18.22 -16.61 20.99
C ILE A 4 -19.57 -15.92 21.20
N ASN A 5 -20.21 -16.25 22.31
CA ASN A 5 -21.52 -15.70 22.65
C ASN A 5 -21.34 -14.21 22.99
N SER A 6 -22.03 -13.33 22.27
CA SER A 6 -21.89 -11.86 22.41
C SER A 6 -22.27 -11.29 23.77
N LYS A 7 -22.85 -12.12 24.67
CA LYS A 7 -23.37 -11.68 25.97
C LYS A 7 -22.34 -11.55 27.09
N ASN A 8 -21.08 -11.97 26.88
CA ASN A 8 -20.05 -11.96 27.94
C ASN A 8 -18.70 -11.41 27.43
N LEU A 9 -18.69 -10.49 26.47
CA LEU A 9 -17.47 -9.84 26.08
C LEU A 9 -17.07 -8.80 27.13
N SER A 10 -15.83 -8.89 27.60
CA SER A 10 -15.17 -7.83 28.38
C SER A 10 -15.29 -6.48 27.64
N PRO A 11 -15.38 -5.33 28.33
CA PRO A 11 -15.35 -4.02 27.66
C PRO A 11 -14.12 -3.79 26.77
N TYR A 12 -13.11 -4.63 26.92
CA TYR A 12 -11.86 -4.61 26.09
C TYR A 12 -11.90 -5.60 24.91
N LEU A 13 -12.99 -6.35 24.71
CA LEU A 13 -13.12 -7.34 23.63
C LEU A 13 -14.31 -6.99 22.75
N ALA A 14 -14.05 -6.86 21.45
CA ALA A 14 -15.11 -6.69 20.45
C ALA A 14 -14.93 -7.71 19.33
N MET A 15 -16.03 -8.23 18.80
CA MET A 15 -15.99 -9.04 17.59
C MET A 15 -15.74 -8.14 16.38
N VAL A 16 -14.74 -8.52 15.57
CA VAL A 16 -14.51 -7.85 14.29
C VAL A 16 -15.68 -8.19 13.34
N PRO A 17 -16.39 -7.19 12.79
CA PRO A 17 -17.48 -7.44 11.86
C PRO A 17 -17.00 -8.18 10.61
N GLN A 18 -17.71 -9.23 10.20
CA GLN A 18 -17.44 -10.01 9.01
C GLN A 18 -18.60 -9.91 8.03
N PHE A 19 -18.27 -9.74 6.75
CA PHE A 19 -19.26 -9.58 5.69
C PHE A 19 -18.92 -10.52 4.53
N LYS A 20 -19.92 -11.17 3.96
CA LYS A 20 -19.77 -11.89 2.68
C LYS A 20 -19.99 -10.89 1.55
N MET A 21 -19.08 -10.86 0.59
CA MET A 21 -19.18 -10.03 -0.61
C MET A 21 -19.51 -10.90 -1.82
N ALA A 22 -20.54 -10.52 -2.55
CA ALA A 22 -20.97 -11.27 -3.75
C ALA A 22 -20.16 -10.89 -5.00
N ASN A 23 -19.65 -9.65 -5.05
CA ASN A 23 -18.92 -9.14 -6.21
C ASN A 23 -17.99 -7.98 -5.84
N ASN A 24 -17.15 -7.59 -6.80
CA ASN A 24 -16.18 -6.49 -6.64
C ASN A 24 -16.85 -5.13 -6.38
N THR A 25 -18.02 -4.87 -6.93
CA THR A 25 -18.74 -3.60 -6.72
C THR A 25 -19.12 -3.41 -5.25
N GLN A 26 -19.65 -4.46 -4.61
CA GLN A 26 -19.96 -4.43 -3.17
C GLN A 26 -18.70 -4.29 -2.33
N LEU A 27 -17.61 -4.97 -2.73
CA LEU A 27 -16.33 -4.88 -2.06
C LEU A 27 -15.76 -3.45 -2.10
N HIS A 28 -15.75 -2.81 -3.26
CA HIS A 28 -15.28 -1.42 -3.41
C HIS A 28 -16.17 -0.42 -2.65
N LYS A 29 -17.49 -0.62 -2.67
CA LYS A 29 -18.41 0.21 -1.89
C LYS A 29 -18.13 0.10 -0.39
N LYS A 30 -17.88 -1.12 0.10
CA LYS A 30 -17.54 -1.34 1.52
C LYS A 30 -16.20 -0.75 1.88
N LEU A 31 -15.19 -0.89 1.01
CA LEU A 31 -13.88 -0.26 1.19
C LEU A 31 -14.03 1.26 1.31
N ALA A 32 -14.77 1.90 0.41
CA ALA A 32 -15.03 3.34 0.45
C ALA A 32 -15.70 3.78 1.75
N GLN A 33 -16.68 3.01 2.24
CA GLN A 33 -17.33 3.30 3.53
C GLN A 33 -16.36 3.24 4.71
N ILE A 34 -15.47 2.24 4.74
CA ILE A 34 -14.50 2.06 5.83
C ILE A 34 -13.47 3.20 5.79
N THR A 35 -12.97 3.56 4.62
CA THR A 35 -11.97 4.63 4.49
C THR A 35 -12.55 6.02 4.71
N ALA A 36 -13.82 6.26 4.38
CA ALA A 36 -14.51 7.50 4.72
C ALA A 36 -14.68 7.71 6.25
N ASN A 37 -14.56 6.65 7.05
CA ASN A 37 -14.58 6.68 8.50
C ASN A 37 -13.18 6.42 9.10
N ASP A 38 -12.13 6.90 8.43
CA ASP A 38 -10.73 6.80 8.86
C ASP A 38 -10.18 5.36 9.02
N GLY A 39 -10.89 4.37 8.50
CA GLY A 39 -10.41 2.99 8.48
C GLY A 39 -9.34 2.76 7.43
N GLU A 40 -8.33 1.94 7.73
CA GLU A 40 -7.20 1.68 6.83
C GLU A 40 -7.56 0.87 5.58
N GLY A 41 -8.65 0.09 5.62
CA GLY A 41 -9.04 -0.83 4.56
C GLY A 41 -9.72 -2.10 5.07
N LEU A 42 -9.70 -3.15 4.27
CA LEU A 42 -10.37 -4.41 4.54
C LEU A 42 -9.36 -5.57 4.57
N MET A 43 -9.64 -6.56 5.42
CA MET A 43 -9.00 -7.87 5.35
C MET A 43 -9.93 -8.84 4.61
N LEU A 44 -9.47 -9.39 3.51
CA LEU A 44 -10.21 -10.35 2.70
C LEU A 44 -9.79 -11.77 3.10
N HIS A 45 -10.76 -12.62 3.38
CA HIS A 45 -10.56 -14.03 3.66
C HIS A 45 -11.22 -14.87 2.56
N LEU A 46 -10.52 -15.87 2.06
CA LEU A 46 -11.12 -16.88 1.21
C LEU A 46 -12.08 -17.73 2.06
N GLY A 47 -13.40 -17.68 1.74
CA GLY A 47 -14.46 -18.21 2.60
C GLY A 47 -14.39 -19.72 2.89
N LYS A 48 -13.63 -20.49 2.11
CA LYS A 48 -13.42 -21.93 2.29
C LYS A 48 -12.06 -22.26 2.90
N SER A 49 -11.26 -21.24 3.28
CA SER A 49 -9.93 -21.48 3.84
C SER A 49 -9.98 -21.79 5.34
N PHE A 50 -9.08 -22.68 5.74
CA PHE A 50 -8.78 -22.93 7.14
C PHE A 50 -7.65 -22.03 7.62
N TYR A 51 -7.48 -21.94 8.94
CA TYR A 51 -6.35 -21.24 9.53
C TYR A 51 -5.04 -21.88 9.07
N THR A 52 -4.10 -21.04 8.65
CA THR A 52 -2.74 -21.43 8.30
C THR A 52 -1.79 -20.51 9.04
N ALA A 53 -0.87 -21.07 9.81
CA ALA A 53 0.16 -20.29 10.49
C ALA A 53 1.12 -19.67 9.47
N GLY A 54 1.47 -18.39 9.66
CA GLY A 54 2.38 -17.66 8.79
C GLY A 54 1.70 -16.95 7.61
N ARG A 55 2.49 -16.68 6.56
CA ARG A 55 1.98 -16.00 5.35
C ARG A 55 1.17 -16.97 4.49
N THR A 56 -0.01 -16.53 4.07
CA THR A 56 -0.91 -17.30 3.21
C THR A 56 -1.57 -16.39 2.17
N ILE A 57 -1.87 -16.94 1.00
CA ILE A 57 -2.65 -16.27 -0.05
C ILE A 57 -4.17 -16.24 0.26
N ASN A 58 -4.60 -16.98 1.28
CA ASN A 58 -6.01 -17.04 1.70
C ASN A 58 -6.48 -15.79 2.44
N ILE A 59 -5.55 -14.94 2.86
CA ILE A 59 -5.80 -13.68 3.54
C ILE A 59 -5.08 -12.57 2.81
N MET A 60 -5.81 -11.54 2.38
CA MET A 60 -5.27 -10.40 1.67
C MET A 60 -5.72 -9.08 2.31
N LYS A 61 -4.83 -8.09 2.32
CA LYS A 61 -5.18 -6.72 2.71
C LYS A 61 -5.62 -5.95 1.46
N LEU A 62 -6.80 -5.37 1.51
CA LEU A 62 -7.30 -4.45 0.50
C LEU A 62 -7.29 -3.03 1.07
N LYS A 63 -6.50 -2.15 0.47
CA LYS A 63 -6.39 -0.73 0.85
C LYS A 63 -6.60 0.14 -0.38
N ILE A 64 -7.14 1.33 -0.20
CA ILE A 64 -7.10 2.34 -1.26
C ILE A 64 -5.63 2.74 -1.45
N SER A 65 -5.18 2.75 -2.69
CA SER A 65 -3.92 3.38 -3.08
C SER A 65 -4.23 4.54 -3.98
N GLU A 66 -3.69 5.68 -3.64
CA GLU A 66 -3.69 6.87 -4.48
C GLU A 66 -2.46 6.84 -5.38
N ASP A 67 -2.52 7.51 -6.51
CA ASP A 67 -1.36 7.76 -7.35
C ASP A 67 -1.18 9.26 -7.56
N ALA A 68 0.07 9.66 -7.73
CA ALA A 68 0.47 11.01 -8.01
C ALA A 68 1.76 11.04 -8.80
N GLU A 69 2.16 12.22 -9.25
CA GLU A 69 3.36 12.43 -10.02
C GLU A 69 4.40 13.21 -9.23
N ALA A 70 5.67 12.91 -9.51
CA ALA A 70 6.78 13.64 -8.94
C ALA A 70 7.98 13.63 -9.88
N LYS A 71 8.81 14.66 -9.80
CA LYS A 71 10.04 14.81 -10.58
C LYS A 71 11.21 14.16 -9.85
N VAL A 72 11.99 13.36 -10.56
CA VAL A 72 13.21 12.72 -10.02
C VAL A 72 14.30 13.77 -9.87
N ILE A 73 14.85 13.91 -8.64
CA ILE A 73 15.89 14.91 -8.35
C ILE A 73 17.20 14.30 -7.86
N ALA A 74 17.22 13.04 -7.43
CA ALA A 74 18.46 12.34 -7.10
C ALA A 74 18.27 10.82 -7.13
N HIS A 75 19.37 10.09 -7.36
CA HIS A 75 19.48 8.65 -7.24
C HIS A 75 20.35 8.29 -6.03
N PHE A 76 20.05 7.18 -5.39
CA PHE A 76 20.85 6.58 -4.32
C PHE A 76 21.15 5.14 -4.68
N SER A 77 22.41 4.75 -4.56
CA SER A 77 22.87 3.38 -4.80
C SER A 77 22.20 2.39 -3.85
N GLY A 78 21.97 1.20 -4.34
CA GLY A 78 21.48 0.08 -3.55
C GLY A 78 22.58 -0.51 -2.66
N LYS A 79 22.16 -1.39 -1.74
CA LYS A 79 23.06 -2.16 -0.87
C LYS A 79 22.67 -3.63 -0.92
N GLY A 80 23.61 -4.53 -0.60
CA GLY A 80 23.36 -5.97 -0.58
C GLY A 80 22.89 -6.49 -1.93
N LYS A 81 21.70 -7.08 -1.99
CA LYS A 81 21.11 -7.60 -3.25
C LYS A 81 21.07 -6.57 -4.40
N TYR A 82 21.03 -5.28 -4.09
CA TYR A 82 20.93 -4.19 -5.07
C TYR A 82 22.25 -3.40 -5.21
N GLU A 83 23.35 -3.97 -4.81
CA GLU A 83 24.69 -3.37 -5.05
C GLU A 83 24.91 -3.14 -6.53
N ASN A 84 25.50 -2.00 -6.89
CA ASN A 84 25.68 -1.52 -8.27
C ASN A 84 24.38 -1.28 -9.08
N MET A 85 23.24 -1.21 -8.40
CA MET A 85 21.94 -0.86 -8.97
C MET A 85 21.28 0.27 -8.16
N LEU A 86 20.18 0.81 -8.69
CA LEU A 86 19.38 1.79 -7.96
C LEU A 86 18.84 1.20 -6.65
N GLY A 87 19.12 1.87 -5.53
CA GLY A 87 18.48 1.59 -4.24
C GLY A 87 17.17 2.35 -4.08
N SER A 88 17.23 3.67 -4.26
CA SER A 88 16.06 4.55 -4.17
C SER A 88 16.26 5.82 -5.00
N ILE A 89 15.18 6.51 -5.30
CA ILE A 89 15.19 7.86 -5.87
C ILE A 89 14.73 8.88 -4.82
N LYS A 90 15.21 10.13 -4.92
CA LYS A 90 14.57 11.28 -4.28
C LYS A 90 13.75 12.00 -5.33
N VAL A 91 12.55 12.38 -4.96
CA VAL A 91 11.62 13.07 -5.86
C VAL A 91 11.08 14.33 -5.20
N ILE A 92 10.59 15.26 -6.03
CA ILE A 92 9.83 16.42 -5.62
C ILE A 92 8.44 16.36 -6.24
N ALA A 93 7.40 16.41 -5.43
CA ALA A 93 6.02 16.49 -5.88
C ALA A 93 5.64 17.92 -6.31
N SER A 94 4.49 18.08 -6.95
CA SER A 94 4.00 19.38 -7.46
C SER A 94 3.77 20.43 -6.36
N ASP A 95 3.52 19.98 -5.14
CA ASP A 95 3.37 20.81 -3.93
C ASP A 95 4.72 21.20 -3.28
N GLY A 96 5.86 20.81 -3.90
CA GLY A 96 7.21 21.10 -3.41
C GLY A 96 7.72 20.13 -2.34
N VAL A 97 6.90 19.18 -1.89
CA VAL A 97 7.30 18.19 -0.89
C VAL A 97 8.31 17.22 -1.50
N THR A 98 9.43 17.02 -0.82
CA THR A 98 10.46 16.06 -1.25
C THR A 98 10.47 14.82 -0.36
N PHE A 99 10.59 13.65 -0.99
CA PHE A 99 10.64 12.36 -0.29
C PHE A 99 11.43 11.33 -1.10
N LYS A 100 11.67 10.17 -0.47
CA LYS A 100 12.38 9.06 -1.11
C LYS A 100 11.41 7.93 -1.48
N ILE A 101 11.65 7.31 -2.64
CA ILE A 101 10.97 6.10 -3.08
C ILE A 101 12.01 5.00 -3.28
N GLY A 102 11.91 3.91 -2.50
CA GLY A 102 12.84 2.77 -2.56
C GLY A 102 12.18 1.45 -2.96
N SER A 103 10.85 1.44 -3.12
CA SER A 103 10.07 0.25 -3.47
C SER A 103 9.27 0.45 -4.76
N GLY A 104 8.74 -0.66 -5.31
CA GLY A 104 7.99 -0.66 -6.56
C GLY A 104 8.83 -0.86 -7.82
N PHE A 105 10.14 -0.73 -7.74
CA PHE A 105 11.06 -0.97 -8.86
C PHE A 105 11.22 -2.46 -9.13
N THR A 106 11.16 -2.82 -10.40
CA THR A 106 11.66 -4.11 -10.89
C THR A 106 13.19 -4.11 -10.95
N ASP A 107 13.81 -5.28 -11.10
CA ASP A 107 15.25 -5.37 -11.30
C ASP A 107 15.69 -4.67 -12.60
N LYS A 108 14.82 -4.61 -13.62
CA LYS A 108 15.04 -3.84 -14.84
C LYS A 108 15.08 -2.33 -14.58
N ASP A 109 14.12 -1.82 -13.81
CA ASP A 109 14.06 -0.40 -13.44
C ASP A 109 15.27 -0.01 -12.59
N ARG A 110 15.78 -0.91 -11.76
CA ARG A 110 16.97 -0.66 -10.94
C ARG A 110 18.26 -0.60 -11.74
N ARG A 111 18.35 -1.36 -12.84
CA ARG A 111 19.50 -1.29 -13.76
C ARG A 111 19.41 -0.09 -14.69
N ASN A 112 18.20 0.31 -15.06
CA ASN A 112 17.93 1.45 -15.94
C ASN A 112 16.95 2.40 -15.25
N PRO A 113 17.39 3.16 -14.24
CA PRO A 113 16.53 4.01 -13.44
C PRO A 113 15.96 5.18 -14.26
N PRO A 114 14.75 5.67 -13.90
CA PRO A 114 14.19 6.85 -14.52
C PRO A 114 15.19 8.02 -14.41
N PRO A 115 15.46 8.75 -15.51
CA PRO A 115 16.46 9.80 -15.54
C PRO A 115 16.23 10.91 -14.52
N LEU A 116 17.29 11.61 -14.14
CA LEU A 116 17.13 12.85 -13.36
C LEU A 116 16.35 13.87 -14.18
N GLY A 117 15.38 14.50 -13.54
CA GLY A 117 14.48 15.46 -14.18
C GLY A 117 13.24 14.82 -14.82
N SER A 118 13.17 13.50 -14.99
CA SER A 118 11.97 12.84 -15.50
C SER A 118 10.82 12.89 -14.51
N ILE A 119 9.60 12.80 -15.02
CA ILE A 119 8.38 12.68 -14.22
C ILE A 119 8.06 11.20 -14.06
N ILE A 120 7.77 10.80 -12.83
CA ILE A 120 7.33 9.45 -12.54
C ILE A 120 5.93 9.48 -11.90
N THR A 121 5.17 8.41 -12.12
CA THR A 121 3.97 8.11 -11.34
C THR A 121 4.37 7.21 -10.18
N PHE A 122 3.91 7.52 -9.00
CA PHE A 122 4.07 6.69 -7.81
C PHE A 122 2.73 6.43 -7.13
N LYS A 123 2.63 5.31 -6.44
CA LYS A 123 1.45 4.98 -5.61
C LYS A 123 1.77 5.17 -4.15
N TYR A 124 0.78 5.59 -3.36
CA TYR A 124 0.95 5.82 -1.92
C TYR A 124 -0.35 5.52 -1.16
N ASN A 125 -0.30 5.53 0.17
CA ASN A 125 -1.45 5.23 1.03
C ASN A 125 -1.66 6.39 2.02
N GLY A 126 -2.30 7.47 1.55
CA GLY A 126 -2.48 8.68 2.33
C GLY A 126 -1.18 9.46 2.58
N LYS A 127 -1.28 10.59 3.27
CA LYS A 127 -0.15 11.49 3.60
C LYS A 127 0.05 11.57 5.10
N THR A 128 1.24 12.01 5.52
CA THR A 128 1.52 12.44 6.90
C THR A 128 0.92 13.82 7.15
N GLN A 129 0.95 14.30 8.39
CA GLN A 129 0.56 15.67 8.73
C GLN A 129 1.38 16.72 7.96
N ASP A 130 2.64 16.43 7.66
CA ASP A 130 3.54 17.28 6.87
C ASP A 130 3.34 17.13 5.35
N GLY A 131 2.29 16.45 4.90
CA GLY A 131 1.99 16.25 3.48
C GLY A 131 2.83 15.17 2.77
N VAL A 132 3.73 14.48 3.47
CA VAL A 132 4.61 13.46 2.87
C VAL A 132 3.81 12.19 2.56
N PRO A 133 3.86 11.66 1.31
CA PRO A 133 3.19 10.43 0.93
C PRO A 133 3.68 9.22 1.74
N ARG A 134 2.75 8.49 2.37
CA ARG A 134 3.05 7.29 3.15
C ARG A 134 3.18 6.07 2.25
N PHE A 135 4.20 5.24 2.48
CA PHE A 135 4.45 4.01 1.72
C PHE A 135 4.54 4.24 0.21
N ALA A 136 5.17 5.36 -0.20
CA ALA A 136 5.36 5.69 -1.60
C ALA A 136 6.15 4.59 -2.32
N ARG A 137 5.64 4.15 -3.46
CA ARG A 137 6.25 3.12 -4.32
C ARG A 137 6.19 3.54 -5.77
N TYR A 138 7.29 3.35 -6.48
CA TYR A 138 7.38 3.59 -7.92
C TYR A 138 6.35 2.75 -8.68
N PHE A 139 5.74 3.33 -9.68
CA PHE A 139 4.80 2.63 -10.55
C PHE A 139 5.28 2.62 -11.99
N ARG A 140 5.63 3.78 -12.55
CA ARG A 140 6.15 3.91 -13.93
C ARG A 140 6.78 5.29 -14.16
N GLU A 141 7.61 5.39 -15.19
CA GLU A 141 7.99 6.67 -15.78
C GLU A 141 6.82 7.19 -16.63
N ARG A 142 6.61 8.49 -16.64
CA ARG A 142 5.66 9.14 -17.52
C ARG A 142 6.38 9.52 -18.81
N LEU A 143 5.92 8.96 -19.92
CA LEU A 143 6.36 9.29 -21.26
C LEU A 143 5.77 10.61 -21.73
#